data_b2a8139e72e1213cb9c7e4117da3d1c3
#
_entry.id   b2a8139e72e1213cb9c7e4117da3d1c3
#
_cell.length_a   1.000
_cell.length_b   1.000
_cell.length_c   1.000
_cell.angle_alpha   90.00
_cell.angle_beta   90.00
_cell.angle_gamma   90.00
#
_symmetry.space_group_name_H-M   'P 1'
#
loop_
_entity.id
_entity.type
_entity.pdbx_description
1 polymer ?
#
loop_
_entity_poly.entity_id
_entity_poly.type
_entity_poly.pdbx_seq_one_letter_code
_entity_poly.pdbx_strand_id
1 'polypeptide(L)'
;MNIKNVLLTFLLAISFSQSAVADKQQYIMQFKVGKGAEVRAYLVRAGFQIQRHFPQRHALIIRVPAKAIEALRKIPHIEILEQDHRRYLLSTQQVPYGISLVQADQVSDSNAASSKVCIIDSGYQLAHEDLSDNSVTGSSDTGSGNWYEDENGHGTHVAGTIAAFNNDKGVVGILPNGLLQLHIVKVFDAQGWAYSSSLVAALDDCLAHGADVVSMSLGGFKKSRFERDAFSDAYARGVLSVAAAGNGGNSRHLYPASYNDVISVAAIDQDKNVANFSQQTDQVELSAPGVNVLSTVSMGAGRSASVTINMDAYSAKAMGGSVLGESAGGLVDCGLGETPCAARGDICLIKRGNITYADKALACQAEGGVAAIIYNNTAGELLGMLGDVAVHIPVVGVTDLIGAEMLGRLGEAETVTLKVAASNYAFFNGTSMATPHVAGVAALVWSNHPECSNEGIRQALQASAEDLGEVGRDNATGYGLVKAEAAIDHINSLGCAVECKRRFKRKWPFIGGLAQHLYSTAATRPFSLLYPRMAAALK
;
A
#
# COMPACT_ATOMS: atom_id res chain seq x y z
N MET A 1 -4.44 3.64 63.48
CA MET A 1 -3.19 3.15 62.87
C MET A 1 -2.70 4.25 61.91
N ASN A 2 -1.54 4.82 62.24
CA ASN A 2 -1.07 6.10 61.67
C ASN A 2 -0.61 5.94 60.22
N ILE A 3 -1.17 6.76 59.33
CA ILE A 3 -0.90 6.83 57.88
C ILE A 3 0.60 7.00 57.54
N LYS A 4 1.42 7.41 58.50
CA LYS A 4 2.89 7.58 58.34
C LYS A 4 3.65 6.26 58.12
N ASN A 5 3.14 5.13 58.57
CA ASN A 5 3.87 3.85 58.52
C ASN A 5 3.55 3.02 57.23
N VAL A 6 2.54 3.36 56.46
CA VAL A 6 2.27 2.70 55.18
C VAL A 6 3.08 3.34 54.03
N LEU A 7 3.58 4.58 54.24
CA LEU A 7 4.37 5.33 53.27
C LEU A 7 5.87 4.95 53.23
N LEU A 8 6.38 4.23 54.25
CA LEU A 8 7.83 3.96 54.37
C LEU A 8 8.26 2.60 53.80
N THR A 9 7.31 1.70 53.51
CA THR A 9 7.62 0.33 53.04
C THR A 9 7.56 0.16 51.51
N PHE A 10 7.22 1.21 50.76
CA PHE A 10 7.17 1.16 49.29
C PHE A 10 8.28 1.95 48.59
N LEU A 11 9.28 2.43 49.33
CA LEU A 11 10.39 3.21 48.77
C LEU A 11 11.66 2.40 48.48
N LEU A 12 11.60 1.08 48.52
CA LEU A 12 12.75 0.23 48.21
C LEU A 12 12.55 -0.47 46.85
N ALA A 13 13.49 -0.16 45.97
CA ALA A 13 13.88 -0.86 44.78
C ALA A 13 13.02 -0.64 43.51
N ILE A 14 13.12 0.53 42.88
CA ILE A 14 13.09 0.58 41.42
C ILE A 14 14.36 1.30 40.95
N SER A 15 15.44 0.55 40.84
CA SER A 15 16.60 0.93 40.05
C SER A 15 16.16 0.85 38.58
N PHE A 16 15.93 1.99 37.96
CA PHE A 16 15.69 2.05 36.51
C PHE A 16 17.02 1.93 35.77
N SER A 17 17.33 0.73 35.25
CA SER A 17 18.23 0.61 34.12
C SER A 17 17.54 1.25 32.90
N GLN A 18 18.21 2.21 32.28
CA GLN A 18 17.84 2.77 30.98
C GLN A 18 17.90 1.64 29.92
N SER A 19 16.76 1.08 29.55
CA SER A 19 16.56 0.29 28.33
C SER A 19 15.08 -0.11 28.24
N ALA A 20 14.33 0.60 27.52
CA ALA A 20 13.07 0.40 26.83
C ALA A 20 12.25 1.68 26.94
N VAL A 21 11.96 2.31 25.82
CA VAL A 21 10.87 3.28 25.71
C VAL A 21 9.58 2.47 25.91
N ALA A 22 9.15 2.32 27.16
CA ALA A 22 7.89 1.69 27.50
C ALA A 22 6.79 2.60 26.96
N ASP A 23 5.96 2.07 26.10
CA ASP A 23 4.79 2.74 25.50
C ASP A 23 3.93 3.35 26.63
N LYS A 24 4.03 4.68 26.79
CA LYS A 24 3.33 5.42 27.82
C LYS A 24 1.96 5.79 27.28
N GLN A 25 0.95 5.06 27.68
CA GLN A 25 -0.43 5.35 27.31
C GLN A 25 -1.03 6.48 28.16
N GLN A 26 -2.00 7.19 27.59
CA GLN A 26 -2.71 8.28 28.22
C GLN A 26 -3.95 7.75 28.94
N TYR A 27 -4.18 8.25 30.19
CA TYR A 27 -5.32 7.84 31.02
C TYR A 27 -6.03 9.05 31.62
N ILE A 28 -7.34 8.94 31.74
CA ILE A 28 -8.20 9.84 32.50
C ILE A 28 -8.28 9.30 33.93
N MET A 29 -7.90 10.12 34.90
CA MET A 29 -7.99 9.79 36.30
C MET A 29 -8.94 10.75 37.01
N GLN A 30 -10.10 10.25 37.45
CA GLN A 30 -11.05 11.03 38.24
C GLN A 30 -10.94 10.68 39.71
N PHE A 31 -11.05 11.69 40.57
CA PHE A 31 -10.81 11.57 42.03
C PHE A 31 -11.91 12.26 42.83
N LYS A 32 -12.07 11.87 44.10
CA LYS A 32 -13.05 12.43 45.05
C LYS A 32 -12.91 13.93 45.19
N VAL A 33 -14.04 14.61 45.32
CA VAL A 33 -14.12 16.07 45.59
C VAL A 33 -13.20 16.46 46.77
N GLY A 34 -12.43 17.53 46.58
CA GLY A 34 -11.48 18.04 47.60
C GLY A 34 -10.15 17.28 47.68
N LYS A 35 -9.96 16.17 46.95
CA LYS A 35 -8.74 15.34 47.01
C LYS A 35 -7.72 15.64 45.91
N GLY A 36 -8.00 16.55 44.99
CA GLY A 36 -7.15 16.82 43.84
C GLY A 36 -5.73 17.25 44.15
N ALA A 37 -5.50 18.04 45.24
CA ALA A 37 -4.16 18.44 45.63
C ALA A 37 -3.32 17.25 46.16
N GLU A 38 -3.95 16.35 46.90
CA GLU A 38 -3.33 15.15 47.46
C GLU A 38 -2.92 14.18 46.36
N VAL A 39 -3.86 13.91 45.40
CA VAL A 39 -3.62 13.04 44.27
C VAL A 39 -2.52 13.59 43.35
N ARG A 40 -2.54 14.89 43.03
CA ARG A 40 -1.47 15.52 42.23
C ARG A 40 -0.11 15.43 42.88
N ALA A 41 -0.03 15.73 44.19
CA ALA A 41 1.22 15.64 44.93
C ALA A 41 1.77 14.20 44.96
N TYR A 42 0.89 13.20 45.02
CA TYR A 42 1.29 11.81 44.90
C TYR A 42 1.85 11.49 43.51
N LEU A 43 1.13 11.84 42.45
CA LEU A 43 1.55 11.57 41.06
C LEU A 43 2.89 12.21 40.71
N VAL A 44 3.11 13.48 41.12
CA VAL A 44 4.37 14.20 40.89
C VAL A 44 5.53 13.53 41.66
N ARG A 45 5.32 13.14 42.94
CA ARG A 45 6.34 12.42 43.72
C ARG A 45 6.66 11.04 43.14
N ALA A 46 5.66 10.38 42.56
CA ALA A 46 5.84 9.09 41.88
C ALA A 46 6.45 9.21 40.45
N GLY A 47 6.75 10.43 39.99
CA GLY A 47 7.38 10.68 38.68
C GLY A 47 6.45 10.59 37.48
N PHE A 48 5.13 10.62 37.71
CA PHE A 48 4.17 10.60 36.60
C PHE A 48 3.95 12.00 36.02
N GLN A 49 3.82 12.07 34.69
CA GLN A 49 3.55 13.32 34.00
C GLN A 49 2.03 13.60 33.96
N ILE A 50 1.62 14.75 34.49
CA ILE A 50 0.27 15.26 34.38
C ILE A 50 0.20 16.11 33.12
N GLN A 51 -0.60 15.69 32.13
CA GLN A 51 -0.76 16.37 30.85
C GLN A 51 -1.76 17.52 30.95
N ARG A 52 -2.87 17.28 31.64
CA ARG A 52 -3.95 18.26 31.79
C ARG A 52 -4.66 18.09 33.15
N HIS A 53 -5.22 19.18 33.66
CA HIS A 53 -6.05 19.20 34.84
C HIS A 53 -7.44 19.79 34.52
N PHE A 54 -8.48 19.10 34.96
CA PHE A 54 -9.87 19.52 34.84
C PHE A 54 -10.45 19.75 36.28
N PRO A 55 -10.28 20.96 36.87
CA PRO A 55 -10.68 21.22 38.25
C PRO A 55 -12.18 20.97 38.50
N GLN A 56 -13.03 21.40 37.57
CA GLN A 56 -14.49 21.27 37.67
C GLN A 56 -14.99 19.83 37.52
N ARG A 57 -14.18 18.95 36.91
CA ARG A 57 -14.50 17.53 36.71
C ARG A 57 -13.78 16.62 37.69
N HIS A 58 -12.98 17.21 38.62
CA HIS A 58 -12.13 16.48 39.58
C HIS A 58 -11.26 15.41 38.85
N ALA A 59 -10.68 15.75 37.70
CA ALA A 59 -9.96 14.82 36.86
C ALA A 59 -8.62 15.35 36.39
N LEU A 60 -7.70 14.41 36.13
CA LEU A 60 -6.38 14.62 35.54
C LEU A 60 -6.19 13.73 34.35
N ILE A 61 -5.47 14.22 33.34
CA ILE A 61 -4.91 13.39 32.28
C ILE A 61 -3.48 13.10 32.60
N ILE A 62 -3.12 11.82 32.63
CA ILE A 62 -1.79 11.35 33.01
C ILE A 62 -1.23 10.43 31.92
N ARG A 63 0.10 10.43 31.77
CA ARG A 63 0.80 9.52 30.86
C ARG A 63 1.59 8.51 31.66
N VAL A 64 1.22 7.25 31.55
CA VAL A 64 1.76 6.18 32.42
C VAL A 64 2.05 4.90 31.61
N PRO A 65 3.09 4.15 32.01
CA PRO A 65 3.33 2.83 31.41
C PRO A 65 2.25 1.84 31.86
N ALA A 66 1.88 0.89 31.02
CA ALA A 66 0.82 -0.09 31.27
C ALA A 66 0.99 -0.83 32.63
N LYS A 67 2.22 -1.17 32.98
CA LYS A 67 2.54 -1.82 34.27
C LYS A 67 2.21 -1.01 35.54
N ALA A 68 2.00 0.30 35.41
CA ALA A 68 1.67 1.17 36.57
C ALA A 68 0.17 1.24 36.85
N ILE A 69 -0.68 0.80 35.95
CA ILE A 69 -2.15 0.96 36.02
C ILE A 69 -2.74 0.28 37.24
N GLU A 70 -2.36 -0.97 37.52
CA GLU A 70 -2.87 -1.72 38.66
C GLU A 70 -2.48 -1.10 40.01
N ALA A 71 -1.30 -0.48 40.07
CA ALA A 71 -0.87 0.25 41.26
C ALA A 71 -1.66 1.56 41.46
N LEU A 72 -1.92 2.28 40.33
CA LEU A 72 -2.69 3.51 40.36
C LEU A 72 -4.17 3.28 40.73
N ARG A 73 -4.78 2.17 40.31
CA ARG A 73 -6.15 1.79 40.74
C ARG A 73 -6.31 1.59 42.25
N LYS A 74 -5.23 1.27 42.97
CA LYS A 74 -5.22 1.03 44.39
C LYS A 74 -5.02 2.30 45.23
N ILE A 75 -4.79 3.46 44.60
CA ILE A 75 -4.59 4.72 45.31
C ILE A 75 -5.93 5.16 45.92
N PRO A 76 -5.96 5.46 47.23
CA PRO A 76 -7.15 6.01 47.88
C PRO A 76 -7.61 7.30 47.17
N HIS A 77 -8.92 7.46 47.05
CA HIS A 77 -9.55 8.65 46.47
C HIS A 77 -9.59 8.69 44.94
N ILE A 78 -9.04 7.73 44.21
CA ILE A 78 -9.30 7.56 42.77
C ILE A 78 -10.65 6.84 42.61
N GLU A 79 -11.52 7.41 41.80
CA GLU A 79 -12.84 6.88 41.51
C GLU A 79 -12.88 6.20 40.17
N ILE A 80 -12.24 6.82 39.14
CA ILE A 80 -12.16 6.31 37.81
C ILE A 80 -10.72 6.40 37.33
N LEU A 81 -10.24 5.34 36.71
CA LEU A 81 -9.00 5.30 35.94
C LEU A 81 -9.28 4.52 34.65
N GLU A 82 -9.44 5.27 33.57
CA GLU A 82 -9.77 4.73 32.27
C GLU A 82 -8.78 5.22 31.21
N GLN A 83 -8.63 4.48 30.13
CA GLN A 83 -7.79 4.89 29.03
C GLN A 83 -8.42 6.11 28.33
N ASP A 84 -7.62 7.11 28.00
CA ASP A 84 -8.06 8.27 27.24
C ASP A 84 -8.04 7.91 25.76
N HIS A 85 -9.19 7.48 25.28
CA HIS A 85 -9.36 7.07 23.89
C HIS A 85 -9.37 8.27 22.95
N ARG A 86 -8.67 8.13 21.84
CA ARG A 86 -8.68 9.13 20.79
C ARG A 86 -10.10 9.35 20.26
N ARG A 87 -10.39 10.58 19.88
CA ARG A 87 -11.58 10.96 19.12
C ARG A 87 -11.11 11.52 17.80
N TYR A 88 -11.72 11.07 16.72
CA TYR A 88 -11.39 11.46 15.36
C TYR A 88 -12.51 12.33 14.80
N LEU A 89 -12.18 13.22 13.88
CA LEU A 89 -13.18 13.87 13.05
C LEU A 89 -13.90 12.77 12.25
N LEU A 90 -15.22 12.89 12.12
CA LEU A 90 -16.00 11.99 11.27
C LEU A 90 -15.81 12.48 9.83
N SER A 91 -14.75 12.01 9.20
CA SER A 91 -14.44 12.23 7.80
C SER A 91 -14.94 11.02 7.00
N THR A 92 -15.31 11.25 5.73
CA THR A 92 -15.61 10.16 4.79
C THR A 92 -14.35 9.56 4.18
N GLN A 93 -13.19 10.18 4.43
CA GLN A 93 -11.90 9.72 3.93
C GLN A 93 -11.46 8.44 4.63
N GLN A 94 -10.98 7.48 3.85
CA GLN A 94 -10.47 6.20 4.34
C GLN A 94 -8.95 6.16 4.18
N VAL A 95 -8.26 5.61 5.19
CA VAL A 95 -6.85 5.25 5.08
C VAL A 95 -6.78 3.80 4.62
N PRO A 96 -6.39 3.52 3.36
CA PRO A 96 -6.19 2.15 2.90
C PRO A 96 -5.19 1.42 3.79
N TYR A 97 -5.45 0.15 4.09
CA TYR A 97 -4.61 -0.63 5.02
C TYR A 97 -3.13 -0.67 4.61
N GLY A 98 -2.86 -0.57 3.31
CA GLY A 98 -1.51 -0.57 2.77
C GLY A 98 -0.66 0.58 3.27
N ILE A 99 -1.25 1.75 3.50
CA ILE A 99 -0.54 2.95 3.96
C ILE A 99 0.11 2.71 5.33
N SER A 100 -0.66 2.20 6.29
CA SER A 100 -0.14 1.88 7.63
C SER A 100 0.75 0.63 7.63
N LEU A 101 0.45 -0.34 6.76
CA LEU A 101 1.23 -1.57 6.67
C LEU A 101 2.66 -1.32 6.20
N VAL A 102 2.86 -0.34 5.30
CA VAL A 102 4.19 0.10 4.86
C VAL A 102 4.76 1.25 5.69
N GLN A 103 4.11 1.65 6.81
CA GLN A 103 4.52 2.73 7.73
C GLN A 103 4.60 4.12 7.07
N ALA A 104 3.87 4.37 5.99
CA ALA A 104 3.92 5.67 5.34
C ALA A 104 3.27 6.78 6.19
N ASP A 105 2.24 6.45 6.97
CA ASP A 105 1.56 7.32 7.91
C ASP A 105 2.40 7.72 9.16
N GLN A 106 3.59 7.13 9.32
CA GLN A 106 4.53 7.41 10.39
C GLN A 106 5.65 8.36 9.95
N VAL A 107 5.74 8.66 8.66
CA VAL A 107 6.78 9.49 8.04
C VAL A 107 6.16 10.76 7.46
N SER A 108 6.82 11.90 7.70
CA SER A 108 6.39 13.17 7.10
C SER A 108 6.78 13.24 5.63
N ASP A 109 5.86 13.64 4.78
CA ASP A 109 6.08 13.95 3.36
C ASP A 109 6.35 15.45 3.08
N SER A 110 6.65 16.24 4.11
CA SER A 110 6.90 17.69 4.00
C SER A 110 8.05 18.04 3.05
N ASN A 111 8.95 17.10 2.80
CA ASN A 111 10.09 17.26 1.89
C ASN A 111 9.82 16.72 0.47
N ALA A 112 8.63 16.20 0.21
CA ALA A 112 8.30 15.50 -1.04
C ALA A 112 8.41 16.35 -2.30
N ALA A 113 8.39 17.69 -2.18
CA ALA A 113 8.59 18.61 -3.31
C ALA A 113 9.97 18.45 -4.00
N SER A 114 10.95 17.85 -3.32
CA SER A 114 12.26 17.53 -3.89
C SER A 114 12.30 16.24 -4.71
N SER A 115 11.22 15.46 -4.71
CA SER A 115 11.15 14.16 -5.38
C SER A 115 10.12 14.16 -6.50
N LYS A 116 10.41 13.39 -7.55
CA LYS A 116 9.52 13.18 -8.67
C LYS A 116 9.31 11.70 -8.95
N VAL A 117 8.05 11.28 -8.98
CA VAL A 117 7.66 9.94 -9.42
C VAL A 117 7.09 10.01 -10.83
N CYS A 118 7.66 9.22 -11.74
CA CYS A 118 7.08 8.99 -13.05
C CYS A 118 6.24 7.70 -13.03
N ILE A 119 5.02 7.76 -13.54
CA ILE A 119 4.11 6.62 -13.64
C ILE A 119 3.92 6.29 -15.12
N ILE A 120 4.35 5.11 -15.53
CA ILE A 120 4.14 4.59 -16.89
C ILE A 120 2.96 3.61 -16.83
N ASP A 121 1.77 4.04 -17.31
CA ASP A 121 0.52 3.27 -17.16
C ASP A 121 -0.55 3.67 -18.18
N SER A 122 -1.84 3.43 -17.88
CA SER A 122 -3.00 3.71 -18.74
C SER A 122 -3.49 5.16 -18.71
N GLY A 123 -2.90 6.02 -17.90
CA GLY A 123 -3.28 7.44 -17.77
C GLY A 123 -3.54 7.88 -16.34
N TYR A 124 -4.15 9.06 -16.21
CA TYR A 124 -4.41 9.72 -14.93
C TYR A 124 -5.72 10.50 -15.03
N GLN A 125 -6.67 10.25 -14.14
CA GLN A 125 -7.92 11.00 -14.12
C GLN A 125 -7.70 12.37 -13.45
N LEU A 126 -7.29 13.38 -14.23
CA LEU A 126 -6.92 14.70 -13.71
C LEU A 126 -8.05 15.41 -12.95
N ALA A 127 -9.31 15.17 -13.34
CA ALA A 127 -10.47 15.77 -12.67
C ALA A 127 -10.93 15.04 -11.41
N HIS A 128 -10.20 14.01 -10.96
CA HIS A 128 -10.58 13.25 -9.77
C HIS A 128 -10.38 14.07 -8.50
N GLU A 129 -11.37 14.07 -7.58
CA GLU A 129 -11.39 14.89 -6.38
C GLU A 129 -10.23 14.65 -5.39
N ASP A 130 -9.60 13.47 -5.44
CA ASP A 130 -8.42 13.12 -4.63
C ASP A 130 -7.10 13.26 -5.39
N LEU A 131 -7.13 13.68 -6.64
CA LEU A 131 -5.93 13.75 -7.49
C LEU A 131 -5.71 15.14 -8.13
N SER A 132 -6.76 15.96 -8.23
CA SER A 132 -6.74 17.25 -8.96
C SER A 132 -5.76 18.27 -8.43
N ASP A 133 -5.41 18.20 -7.14
CA ASP A 133 -4.55 19.17 -6.47
C ASP A 133 -3.06 18.77 -6.48
N ASN A 134 -2.71 17.63 -7.06
CA ASN A 134 -1.32 17.21 -7.23
C ASN A 134 -0.57 18.05 -8.27
N SER A 135 0.73 18.24 -8.04
CA SER A 135 1.65 18.80 -9.04
C SER A 135 1.95 17.73 -10.10
N VAL A 136 1.19 17.74 -11.20
CA VAL A 136 1.28 16.70 -12.22
C VAL A 136 1.54 17.25 -13.62
N THR A 137 2.41 16.58 -14.35
CA THR A 137 2.67 16.76 -15.79
C THR A 137 2.53 15.43 -16.49
N GLY A 138 2.54 15.39 -17.80
CA GLY A 138 2.52 14.10 -18.49
C GLY A 138 2.60 14.19 -19.98
N SER A 139 2.77 13.03 -20.59
CA SER A 139 2.85 12.77 -22.03
C SER A 139 2.11 11.49 -22.38
N SER A 140 1.95 11.24 -23.67
CA SER A 140 1.24 10.07 -24.18
C SER A 140 2.01 9.45 -25.33
N ASP A 141 2.10 8.11 -25.36
CA ASP A 141 2.55 7.40 -26.56
C ASP A 141 1.52 7.55 -27.69
N THR A 142 2.00 7.45 -28.91
CA THR A 142 1.16 7.65 -30.10
C THR A 142 0.00 6.63 -30.13
N GLY A 143 -1.22 7.14 -30.12
CA GLY A 143 -2.43 6.33 -30.19
C GLY A 143 -3.01 5.89 -28.85
N SER A 144 -2.35 6.19 -27.71
CA SER A 144 -2.86 5.84 -26.39
C SER A 144 -3.91 6.82 -25.83
N GLY A 145 -4.14 7.98 -26.47
CA GLY A 145 -5.06 9.02 -26.00
C GLY A 145 -4.36 10.07 -25.13
N ASN A 146 -5.13 10.84 -24.37
CA ASN A 146 -4.60 11.90 -23.53
C ASN A 146 -4.14 11.34 -22.18
N TRP A 147 -2.96 11.71 -21.70
CA TRP A 147 -2.43 11.24 -20.43
C TRP A 147 -3.29 11.63 -19.22
N TYR A 148 -4.03 12.74 -19.31
CA TYR A 148 -4.92 13.26 -18.27
C TYR A 148 -6.34 12.65 -18.29
N GLU A 149 -6.54 11.63 -19.12
CA GLU A 149 -7.75 10.80 -19.21
C GLU A 149 -7.34 9.33 -19.07
N ASP A 150 -8.12 8.57 -18.32
CA ASP A 150 -7.82 7.16 -18.07
C ASP A 150 -9.08 6.30 -18.26
N GLU A 151 -9.28 5.81 -19.45
CA GLU A 151 -10.44 4.98 -19.79
C GLU A 151 -10.40 3.60 -19.15
N ASN A 152 -9.20 3.15 -18.75
CA ASN A 152 -8.99 1.86 -18.09
C ASN A 152 -9.17 1.96 -16.56
N GLY A 153 -8.70 3.06 -15.97
CA GLY A 153 -8.73 3.31 -14.54
C GLY A 153 -7.56 2.71 -13.74
N HIS A 154 -6.70 1.91 -14.38
CA HIS A 154 -5.57 1.25 -13.70
C HIS A 154 -4.48 2.26 -13.31
N GLY A 155 -4.07 3.14 -14.20
CA GLY A 155 -3.08 4.18 -13.91
C GLY A 155 -3.57 5.17 -12.86
N THR A 156 -4.87 5.48 -12.86
CA THR A 156 -5.51 6.30 -11.82
C THR A 156 -5.44 5.62 -10.46
N HIS A 157 -5.64 4.28 -10.39
CA HIS A 157 -5.53 3.51 -9.17
C HIS A 157 -4.10 3.48 -8.62
N VAL A 158 -3.13 3.30 -9.50
CA VAL A 158 -1.70 3.38 -9.19
C VAL A 158 -1.33 4.75 -8.64
N ALA A 159 -1.77 5.82 -9.31
CA ALA A 159 -1.50 7.20 -8.90
C ALA A 159 -2.12 7.52 -7.53
N GLY A 160 -3.35 7.09 -7.26
CA GLY A 160 -4.00 7.28 -5.96
C GLY A 160 -3.28 6.57 -4.82
N THR A 161 -2.76 5.37 -5.06
CA THR A 161 -1.95 4.66 -4.06
C THR A 161 -0.69 5.46 -3.69
N ILE A 162 -0.07 6.15 -4.66
CA ILE A 162 1.10 6.99 -4.42
C ILE A 162 0.70 8.32 -3.77
N ALA A 163 -0.32 9.03 -4.30
CA ALA A 163 -0.49 10.45 -4.05
C ALA A 163 -1.96 10.92 -3.94
N ALA A 164 -2.91 10.06 -3.57
CA ALA A 164 -4.25 10.51 -3.24
C ALA A 164 -4.21 11.50 -2.08
N PHE A 165 -4.94 12.61 -2.22
CA PHE A 165 -4.80 13.79 -1.40
C PHE A 165 -5.51 13.65 -0.04
N ASN A 166 -4.91 14.17 1.03
CA ASN A 166 -5.54 14.25 2.36
C ASN A 166 -6.50 15.46 2.43
N ASN A 167 -7.74 15.28 2.00
CA ASN A 167 -8.74 16.34 1.81
C ASN A 167 -10.11 16.05 2.45
N ASP A 168 -10.16 15.15 3.43
CA ASP A 168 -11.38 14.67 4.10
C ASP A 168 -12.36 13.88 3.19
N LYS A 169 -11.95 13.47 1.99
CA LYS A 169 -12.75 12.68 1.04
C LYS A 169 -12.00 11.41 0.66
N GLY A 170 -12.72 10.43 0.16
CA GLY A 170 -12.21 9.23 -0.49
C GLY A 170 -11.08 8.50 0.26
N VAL A 171 -9.85 8.56 -0.27
CA VAL A 171 -8.70 7.83 0.26
C VAL A 171 -7.47 8.72 0.44
N VAL A 172 -6.43 8.20 1.10
CA VAL A 172 -5.11 8.84 1.17
C VAL A 172 -4.06 7.95 0.52
N GLY A 173 -3.10 8.54 -0.16
CA GLY A 173 -1.93 7.88 -0.70
C GLY A 173 -0.73 7.83 0.27
N ILE A 174 0.40 7.36 -0.23
CA ILE A 174 1.69 7.32 0.50
C ILE A 174 2.21 8.74 0.79
N LEU A 175 2.06 9.67 -0.17
CA LEU A 175 2.49 11.07 -0.08
C LEU A 175 1.28 11.99 -0.31
N PRO A 176 0.43 12.19 0.74
CA PRO A 176 -0.92 12.72 0.53
C PRO A 176 -1.03 14.27 0.58
N ASN A 177 0.07 15.02 0.73
CA ASN A 177 -0.02 16.48 0.90
C ASN A 177 0.17 17.28 -0.41
N GLY A 178 0.13 16.61 -1.58
CA GLY A 178 0.23 17.26 -2.90
C GLY A 178 1.57 17.92 -3.20
N LEU A 179 2.60 17.63 -2.43
CA LEU A 179 3.94 18.19 -2.60
C LEU A 179 4.76 17.40 -3.62
N LEU A 180 4.51 16.09 -3.74
CA LEU A 180 5.20 15.23 -4.68
C LEU A 180 4.97 15.69 -6.13
N GLN A 181 6.03 15.74 -6.91
CA GLN A 181 5.91 15.96 -8.35
C GLN A 181 5.59 14.65 -9.06
N LEU A 182 4.55 14.62 -9.88
CA LEU A 182 4.18 13.48 -10.70
C LEU A 182 4.44 13.78 -12.17
N HIS A 183 4.94 12.77 -12.89
CA HIS A 183 4.96 12.76 -14.33
C HIS A 183 4.30 11.49 -14.84
N ILE A 184 3.27 11.61 -15.67
CA ILE A 184 2.49 10.49 -16.18
C ILE A 184 2.87 10.23 -17.63
N VAL A 185 3.21 8.99 -17.95
CA VAL A 185 3.41 8.60 -19.35
C VAL A 185 2.37 7.52 -19.68
N LYS A 186 1.36 7.93 -20.45
CA LYS A 186 0.31 7.00 -20.90
C LYS A 186 0.81 6.19 -22.08
N VAL A 187 0.96 4.88 -21.85
CA VAL A 187 1.41 3.92 -22.88
C VAL A 187 0.32 2.93 -23.28
N PHE A 188 -0.73 2.77 -22.46
CA PHE A 188 -1.83 1.87 -22.72
C PHE A 188 -3.07 2.63 -23.17
N ASP A 189 -3.73 2.09 -24.19
CA ASP A 189 -5.10 2.42 -24.55
C ASP A 189 -6.11 1.62 -23.71
N ALA A 190 -7.39 1.69 -24.09
CA ALA A 190 -8.44 0.91 -23.43
C ALA A 190 -8.25 -0.62 -23.55
N GLN A 191 -7.45 -1.12 -24.49
CA GLN A 191 -7.12 -2.52 -24.68
C GLN A 191 -6.01 -3.01 -23.76
N GLY A 192 -5.22 -2.11 -23.17
CA GLY A 192 -4.28 -2.40 -22.11
C GLY A 192 -3.00 -3.13 -22.55
N TRP A 193 -2.48 -2.85 -23.76
CA TRP A 193 -1.19 -3.41 -24.20
C TRP A 193 -0.27 -2.35 -24.84
N ALA A 194 1.04 -2.58 -24.76
CA ALA A 194 2.06 -1.73 -25.37
C ALA A 194 3.27 -2.58 -25.83
N TYR A 195 4.09 -2.03 -26.72
CA TYR A 195 5.35 -2.67 -27.11
C TYR A 195 6.49 -2.33 -26.14
N SER A 196 7.51 -3.20 -26.07
CA SER A 196 8.76 -2.91 -25.33
C SER A 196 9.43 -1.60 -25.77
N SER A 197 9.31 -1.24 -27.05
CA SER A 197 9.86 0.02 -27.57
C SER A 197 9.11 1.25 -27.05
N SER A 198 7.80 1.16 -26.91
CA SER A 198 6.98 2.20 -26.27
C SER A 198 7.37 2.36 -24.79
N LEU A 199 7.66 1.24 -24.09
CA LEU A 199 8.12 1.30 -22.70
C LEU A 199 9.48 1.99 -22.58
N VAL A 200 10.42 1.72 -23.49
CA VAL A 200 11.72 2.41 -23.49
C VAL A 200 11.56 3.90 -23.81
N ALA A 201 10.71 4.26 -24.78
CA ALA A 201 10.42 5.67 -25.05
C ALA A 201 9.79 6.38 -23.86
N ALA A 202 8.89 5.73 -23.14
CA ALA A 202 8.29 6.24 -21.91
C ALA A 202 9.32 6.39 -20.77
N LEU A 203 10.25 5.44 -20.64
CA LEU A 203 11.35 5.56 -19.69
C LEU A 203 12.25 6.76 -20.03
N ASP A 204 12.62 6.95 -21.30
CA ASP A 204 13.40 8.10 -21.75
C ASP A 204 12.68 9.43 -21.48
N ASP A 205 11.35 9.45 -21.63
CA ASP A 205 10.54 10.61 -21.29
C ASP A 205 10.54 10.89 -19.78
N CYS A 206 10.40 9.87 -18.92
CA CYS A 206 10.55 10.00 -17.47
C CYS A 206 11.92 10.62 -17.09
N LEU A 207 13.00 10.12 -17.73
CA LEU A 207 14.36 10.62 -17.49
C LEU A 207 14.52 12.08 -17.95
N ALA A 208 13.94 12.45 -19.09
CA ALA A 208 13.98 13.81 -19.62
C ALA A 208 13.24 14.81 -18.70
N HIS A 209 12.22 14.35 -17.98
CA HIS A 209 11.46 15.15 -17.01
C HIS A 209 12.00 15.06 -15.58
N GLY A 210 13.17 14.42 -15.37
CA GLY A 210 13.87 14.41 -14.10
C GLY A 210 13.21 13.55 -13.04
N ALA A 211 12.70 12.37 -13.41
CA ALA A 211 12.16 11.41 -12.46
C ALA A 211 13.27 10.82 -11.59
N ASP A 212 13.03 10.72 -10.29
CA ASP A 212 13.86 9.96 -9.35
C ASP A 212 13.40 8.49 -9.29
N VAL A 213 12.09 8.28 -9.30
CA VAL A 213 11.49 6.95 -9.24
C VAL A 213 10.55 6.76 -10.43
N VAL A 214 10.61 5.59 -11.08
CA VAL A 214 9.69 5.19 -12.16
C VAL A 214 8.85 4.01 -11.68
N SER A 215 7.52 4.17 -11.63
CA SER A 215 6.56 3.14 -11.25
C SER A 215 5.94 2.51 -12.48
N MET A 216 6.02 1.16 -12.58
CA MET A 216 5.57 0.39 -13.73
C MET A 216 4.76 -0.82 -13.29
N SER A 217 3.44 -0.65 -13.23
CA SER A 217 2.50 -1.72 -12.88
C SER A 217 2.14 -2.58 -14.09
N LEU A 218 3.14 -2.99 -14.85
CA LEU A 218 3.03 -3.65 -16.15
C LEU A 218 4.12 -4.69 -16.37
N GLY A 219 3.98 -5.51 -17.42
CA GLY A 219 5.06 -6.40 -17.83
C GLY A 219 4.69 -7.42 -18.90
N GLY A 220 5.72 -8.08 -19.45
CA GLY A 220 5.61 -9.13 -20.45
C GLY A 220 6.61 -10.26 -20.23
N PHE A 221 6.31 -11.45 -20.78
CA PHE A 221 7.14 -12.66 -20.57
C PHE A 221 8.40 -12.75 -21.47
N LYS A 222 8.59 -11.79 -22.35
CA LYS A 222 9.69 -11.83 -23.32
C LYS A 222 10.76 -10.83 -22.92
N LYS A 223 11.97 -11.33 -22.66
CA LYS A 223 13.15 -10.51 -22.41
C LYS A 223 13.58 -9.78 -23.68
N SER A 224 13.81 -8.47 -23.56
CA SER A 224 14.38 -7.63 -24.62
C SER A 224 15.75 -7.12 -24.17
N ARG A 225 16.75 -7.23 -25.04
CA ARG A 225 18.07 -6.66 -24.75
C ARG A 225 18.02 -5.13 -24.78
N PHE A 226 17.31 -4.56 -25.74
CA PHE A 226 17.12 -3.12 -25.90
C PHE A 226 16.49 -2.50 -24.64
N GLU A 227 15.44 -3.14 -24.15
CA GLU A 227 14.76 -2.72 -22.91
C GLU A 227 15.66 -2.85 -21.67
N ARG A 228 16.36 -4.00 -21.52
CA ARG A 228 17.29 -4.20 -20.41
C ARG A 228 18.39 -3.13 -20.37
N ASP A 229 18.99 -2.83 -21.54
CA ASP A 229 20.09 -1.88 -21.62
C ASP A 229 19.60 -0.45 -21.29
N ALA A 230 18.33 -0.11 -21.64
CA ALA A 230 17.71 1.16 -21.27
C ALA A 230 17.49 1.28 -19.74
N PHE A 231 17.00 0.23 -19.07
CA PHE A 231 16.86 0.25 -17.60
C PHE A 231 18.21 0.28 -16.88
N SER A 232 19.23 -0.37 -17.41
CA SER A 232 20.58 -0.29 -16.86
C SER A 232 21.16 1.13 -16.99
N ASP A 233 20.92 1.81 -18.12
CA ASP A 233 21.32 3.20 -18.30
C ASP A 233 20.57 4.15 -17.34
N ALA A 234 19.26 3.96 -17.19
CA ALA A 234 18.45 4.74 -16.23
C ALA A 234 18.96 4.60 -14.79
N TYR A 235 19.27 3.36 -14.37
CA TYR A 235 19.85 3.10 -13.05
C TYR A 235 21.22 3.74 -12.87
N ALA A 236 22.09 3.66 -13.88
CA ALA A 236 23.41 4.30 -13.87
C ALA A 236 23.31 5.84 -13.81
N ARG A 237 22.22 6.41 -14.31
CA ARG A 237 21.91 7.85 -14.23
C ARG A 237 21.22 8.27 -12.92
N GLY A 238 21.07 7.35 -11.98
CA GLY A 238 20.57 7.64 -10.64
C GLY A 238 19.06 7.47 -10.47
N VAL A 239 18.35 6.78 -11.36
CA VAL A 239 16.89 6.57 -11.27
C VAL A 239 16.59 5.19 -10.69
N LEU A 240 15.57 5.09 -9.83
CA LEU A 240 15.01 3.82 -9.35
C LEU A 240 13.80 3.42 -10.19
N SER A 241 13.89 2.29 -10.88
CA SER A 241 12.77 1.68 -11.57
C SER A 241 12.12 0.60 -10.70
N VAL A 242 10.81 0.64 -10.53
CA VAL A 242 10.02 -0.28 -9.70
C VAL A 242 8.94 -0.91 -10.58
N ALA A 243 8.87 -2.25 -10.62
CA ALA A 243 7.94 -2.95 -11.50
C ALA A 243 7.25 -4.16 -10.85
N ALA A 244 6.06 -4.47 -11.33
CA ALA A 244 5.23 -5.57 -10.87
C ALA A 244 5.82 -6.94 -11.23
N ALA A 245 5.98 -7.85 -10.26
CA ALA A 245 6.52 -9.19 -10.46
C ALA A 245 5.66 -10.07 -11.38
N GLY A 246 4.34 -9.80 -11.43
CA GLY A 246 3.36 -10.50 -12.25
C GLY A 246 2.31 -11.26 -11.46
N ASN A 247 1.21 -11.62 -12.14
CA ASN A 247 0.00 -12.17 -11.51
C ASN A 247 -0.32 -13.61 -11.97
N GLY A 248 0.67 -14.39 -12.34
CA GLY A 248 0.48 -15.76 -12.82
C GLY A 248 0.57 -16.84 -11.75
N GLY A 249 0.93 -16.50 -10.51
CA GLY A 249 1.07 -17.46 -9.41
C GLY A 249 2.13 -18.54 -9.65
N ASN A 250 3.17 -18.23 -10.41
CA ASN A 250 4.19 -19.19 -10.83
C ASN A 250 5.59 -18.57 -10.81
N SER A 251 6.62 -19.33 -11.25
CA SER A 251 8.02 -18.90 -11.25
C SER A 251 8.53 -18.37 -12.59
N ARG A 252 7.64 -17.95 -13.51
CA ARG A 252 8.06 -17.37 -14.78
C ARG A 252 8.44 -15.91 -14.59
N HIS A 253 9.60 -15.53 -15.14
CA HIS A 253 10.05 -14.15 -15.15
C HIS A 253 9.14 -13.25 -15.98
N LEU A 254 8.81 -12.09 -15.43
CA LEU A 254 8.12 -10.99 -16.10
C LEU A 254 9.09 -9.81 -16.26
N TYR A 255 9.08 -9.16 -17.39
CA TYR A 255 9.95 -8.01 -17.69
C TYR A 255 9.09 -6.75 -17.86
N PRO A 256 9.56 -5.60 -17.31
CA PRO A 256 10.93 -5.28 -16.87
C PRO A 256 11.29 -5.74 -15.45
N ALA A 257 10.35 -6.21 -14.63
CA ALA A 257 10.59 -6.54 -13.21
C ALA A 257 11.79 -7.49 -12.98
N SER A 258 12.08 -8.39 -13.94
CA SER A 258 13.16 -9.35 -13.81
C SER A 258 14.51 -8.87 -14.39
N TYR A 259 14.69 -7.57 -14.66
CA TYR A 259 16.02 -7.00 -14.90
C TYR A 259 16.68 -6.61 -13.59
N ASN A 260 18.00 -6.79 -13.48
CA ASN A 260 18.76 -6.56 -12.24
C ASN A 260 18.67 -5.11 -11.73
N ASP A 261 18.49 -4.15 -12.64
CA ASP A 261 18.46 -2.72 -12.35
C ASP A 261 17.01 -2.21 -12.09
N VAL A 262 16.05 -3.14 -11.93
CA VAL A 262 14.65 -2.86 -11.63
C VAL A 262 14.27 -3.56 -10.32
N ILE A 263 13.59 -2.86 -9.43
CA ILE A 263 13.02 -3.43 -8.20
C ILE A 263 11.76 -4.22 -8.57
N SER A 264 11.79 -5.52 -8.37
CA SER A 264 10.65 -6.43 -8.61
C SER A 264 9.77 -6.54 -7.38
N VAL A 265 8.47 -6.28 -7.52
CA VAL A 265 7.54 -6.19 -6.39
C VAL A 265 6.51 -7.31 -6.40
N ALA A 266 6.50 -8.13 -5.34
CA ALA A 266 5.49 -9.14 -5.07
C ALA A 266 4.29 -8.56 -4.28
N ALA A 267 3.13 -9.25 -4.38
CA ALA A 267 1.91 -8.85 -3.70
C ALA A 267 1.64 -9.68 -2.44
N ILE A 268 1.28 -8.99 -1.36
CA ILE A 268 0.77 -9.59 -0.11
C ILE A 268 -0.62 -9.05 0.24
N ASP A 269 -1.33 -9.76 1.10
CA ASP A 269 -2.59 -9.33 1.70
C ASP A 269 -2.37 -8.52 3.01
N GLN A 270 -3.47 -8.10 3.64
CA GLN A 270 -3.45 -7.35 4.91
C GLN A 270 -2.86 -8.15 6.08
N ASP A 271 -2.91 -9.49 6.02
CA ASP A 271 -2.38 -10.40 7.03
C ASP A 271 -0.92 -10.81 6.71
N LYS A 272 -0.33 -10.15 5.70
CA LYS A 272 1.04 -10.36 5.20
C LYS A 272 1.28 -11.72 4.54
N ASN A 273 0.24 -12.42 4.14
CA ASN A 273 0.38 -13.64 3.34
C ASN A 273 0.64 -13.28 1.88
N VAL A 274 1.51 -14.04 1.22
CA VAL A 274 1.76 -13.89 -0.21
C VAL A 274 0.49 -14.18 -1.00
N ALA A 275 0.13 -13.29 -1.90
CA ALA A 275 -1.04 -13.48 -2.75
C ALA A 275 -0.86 -14.68 -3.69
N ASN A 276 -1.87 -15.54 -3.81
CA ASN A 276 -1.80 -16.76 -4.62
C ASN A 276 -1.48 -16.50 -6.10
N PHE A 277 -1.79 -15.31 -6.59
CA PHE A 277 -1.48 -14.90 -7.96
C PHE A 277 -0.07 -14.31 -8.10
N SER A 278 0.61 -13.91 -7.02
CA SER A 278 1.92 -13.27 -7.10
C SER A 278 2.97 -14.19 -7.70
N GLN A 279 3.72 -13.70 -8.69
CA GLN A 279 4.88 -14.43 -9.23
C GLN A 279 5.95 -14.60 -8.14
N GLN A 280 6.61 -15.77 -8.15
CA GLN A 280 7.64 -16.15 -7.20
C GLN A 280 8.92 -16.50 -7.96
N THR A 281 9.79 -15.51 -8.15
CA THR A 281 11.04 -15.67 -8.91
C THR A 281 12.24 -15.24 -8.09
N ASP A 282 13.42 -15.68 -8.48
CA ASP A 282 14.69 -15.24 -7.88
C ASP A 282 14.99 -13.74 -8.11
N GLN A 283 14.15 -13.03 -8.87
CA GLN A 283 14.25 -11.59 -9.10
C GLN A 283 13.30 -10.78 -8.22
N VAL A 284 12.34 -11.41 -7.53
CA VAL A 284 11.51 -10.70 -6.54
C VAL A 284 12.42 -10.08 -5.50
N GLU A 285 12.24 -8.78 -5.26
CA GLU A 285 13.14 -8.02 -4.39
C GLU A 285 12.45 -7.51 -3.13
N LEU A 286 11.24 -6.98 -3.27
CA LEU A 286 10.43 -6.48 -2.17
C LEU A 286 8.99 -6.97 -2.34
N SER A 287 8.23 -6.94 -1.26
CA SER A 287 6.80 -7.17 -1.26
C SER A 287 6.06 -5.98 -0.68
N ALA A 288 4.81 -5.81 -1.09
CA ALA A 288 3.92 -4.75 -0.60
C ALA A 288 2.44 -5.15 -0.74
N PRO A 289 1.51 -4.41 -0.11
CA PRO A 289 0.08 -4.63 -0.24
C PRO A 289 -0.40 -4.66 -1.69
N GLY A 290 -0.97 -5.79 -2.09
CA GLY A 290 -1.47 -6.00 -3.46
C GLY A 290 -2.80 -6.73 -3.52
N VAL A 291 -3.43 -7.01 -2.38
CA VAL A 291 -4.75 -7.67 -2.31
C VAL A 291 -5.75 -6.72 -1.68
N ASN A 292 -6.90 -6.53 -2.32
CA ASN A 292 -7.97 -5.65 -1.82
C ASN A 292 -7.48 -4.21 -1.53
N VAL A 293 -6.66 -3.68 -2.41
CA VAL A 293 -6.15 -2.32 -2.28
C VAL A 293 -7.20 -1.34 -2.76
N LEU A 294 -7.69 -0.50 -1.85
CA LEU A 294 -8.62 0.59 -2.16
C LEU A 294 -7.84 1.80 -2.66
N SER A 295 -8.21 2.33 -3.83
CA SER A 295 -7.64 3.54 -4.37
C SER A 295 -8.61 4.23 -5.35
N THR A 296 -8.20 5.36 -5.90
CA THR A 296 -8.93 6.15 -6.90
C THR A 296 -9.06 5.38 -8.22
N VAL A 297 -10.14 5.59 -8.95
CA VAL A 297 -10.31 5.09 -10.34
C VAL A 297 -10.96 6.19 -11.18
N SER A 298 -11.07 5.97 -12.48
CA SER A 298 -11.79 6.91 -13.35
C SER A 298 -13.18 7.20 -12.82
N MET A 299 -13.62 8.44 -12.98
CA MET A 299 -14.86 8.97 -12.38
C MET A 299 -16.06 8.06 -12.68
N GLY A 300 -16.70 7.54 -11.63
CA GLY A 300 -17.87 6.67 -11.71
C GLY A 300 -17.58 5.23 -12.15
N ALA A 301 -16.32 4.86 -12.41
CA ALA A 301 -15.95 3.49 -12.84
C ALA A 301 -15.98 2.49 -11.69
N GLY A 302 -15.75 2.94 -10.46
CA GLY A 302 -15.82 2.12 -9.26
C GLY A 302 -17.25 1.80 -8.83
N ARG A 303 -17.37 0.99 -7.80
CA ARG A 303 -18.65 0.58 -7.21
C ARG A 303 -18.57 0.71 -5.70
N SER A 304 -19.56 1.36 -5.11
CA SER A 304 -19.80 1.34 -3.66
C SER A 304 -21.04 0.49 -3.36
N ALA A 305 -21.08 -0.09 -2.16
CA ALA A 305 -22.21 -0.88 -1.73
C ALA A 305 -22.70 -0.44 -0.35
N SER A 306 -24.00 -0.55 -0.13
CA SER A 306 -24.61 -0.47 1.18
C SER A 306 -25.71 -1.53 1.31
N VAL A 307 -25.79 -2.14 2.49
CA VAL A 307 -26.85 -3.06 2.87
C VAL A 307 -27.43 -2.55 4.18
N THR A 308 -28.76 -2.44 4.24
CA THR A 308 -29.45 -2.13 5.49
C THR A 308 -30.56 -3.15 5.72
N ILE A 309 -30.77 -3.54 6.97
CA ILE A 309 -31.93 -4.31 7.40
C ILE A 309 -32.71 -3.39 8.34
N ASN A 310 -33.91 -2.96 7.93
CA ASN A 310 -34.63 -1.85 8.54
C ASN A 310 -33.73 -0.57 8.58
N MET A 311 -33.21 -0.20 9.76
CA MET A 311 -32.30 0.96 9.93
C MET A 311 -30.88 0.55 10.29
N ASP A 312 -30.60 -0.75 10.47
CA ASP A 312 -29.27 -1.25 10.79
C ASP A 312 -28.44 -1.32 9.52
N ALA A 313 -27.31 -0.63 9.49
CA ALA A 313 -26.40 -0.61 8.35
C ALA A 313 -25.31 -1.68 8.50
N TYR A 314 -25.06 -2.43 7.42
CA TYR A 314 -24.05 -3.48 7.35
C TYR A 314 -22.97 -3.11 6.35
N SER A 315 -21.72 -3.37 6.74
CA SER A 315 -20.59 -3.22 5.84
C SER A 315 -20.68 -4.25 4.70
N ALA A 316 -20.68 -3.76 3.47
CA ALA A 316 -20.73 -4.58 2.28
C ALA A 316 -19.78 -4.04 1.21
N LYS A 317 -19.28 -4.92 0.35
CA LYS A 317 -18.44 -4.57 -0.80
C LYS A 317 -19.16 -4.97 -2.08
N ALA A 318 -19.25 -4.07 -3.05
CA ALA A 318 -19.79 -4.44 -4.36
C ALA A 318 -18.87 -5.47 -5.02
N MET A 319 -19.46 -6.52 -5.61
CA MET A 319 -18.69 -7.44 -6.45
C MET A 319 -18.25 -6.73 -7.73
N GLY A 320 -17.02 -6.98 -8.18
CA GLY A 320 -16.54 -6.47 -9.46
C GLY A 320 -17.44 -6.97 -10.60
N GLY A 321 -17.88 -6.06 -11.47
CA GLY A 321 -18.87 -6.37 -12.50
C GLY A 321 -20.34 -6.32 -12.05
N SER A 322 -20.62 -6.03 -10.77
CA SER A 322 -22.00 -5.84 -10.30
C SER A 322 -22.66 -4.65 -11.00
N VAL A 323 -23.91 -4.81 -11.39
CA VAL A 323 -24.71 -3.73 -11.97
C VAL A 323 -25.06 -2.69 -10.89
N LEU A 324 -25.21 -1.44 -11.35
CA LEU A 324 -25.74 -0.36 -10.49
C LEU A 324 -27.24 -0.60 -10.26
N GLY A 325 -27.68 -0.35 -9.05
CA GLY A 325 -29.10 -0.48 -8.72
C GLY A 325 -29.35 -0.47 -7.22
N GLU A 326 -30.61 -0.30 -6.87
CA GLU A 326 -31.12 -0.40 -5.52
C GLU A 326 -32.29 -1.37 -5.53
N SER A 327 -32.28 -2.35 -4.64
CA SER A 327 -33.31 -3.36 -4.50
C SER A 327 -33.71 -3.48 -3.04
N ALA A 328 -35.00 -3.71 -2.80
CA ALA A 328 -35.55 -3.94 -1.46
C ALA A 328 -36.47 -5.17 -1.49
N GLY A 329 -36.42 -5.98 -0.45
CA GLY A 329 -37.23 -7.19 -0.30
C GLY A 329 -36.93 -7.89 1.02
N GLY A 330 -37.57 -9.03 1.24
CA GLY A 330 -37.20 -9.94 2.33
C GLY A 330 -35.84 -10.60 2.09
N LEU A 331 -35.33 -11.31 3.09
CA LEU A 331 -34.09 -12.09 2.99
C LEU A 331 -34.42 -13.58 2.86
N VAL A 332 -33.83 -14.23 1.86
CA VAL A 332 -34.03 -15.68 1.59
C VAL A 332 -32.67 -16.39 1.61
N ASP A 333 -32.55 -17.43 2.44
CA ASP A 333 -31.37 -18.30 2.43
C ASP A 333 -31.37 -19.20 1.18
N CYS A 334 -30.37 -19.02 0.35
CA CYS A 334 -30.13 -19.79 -0.86
C CYS A 334 -28.95 -20.79 -0.73
N GLY A 335 -28.52 -21.05 0.50
CA GLY A 335 -27.44 -22.00 0.79
C GLY A 335 -26.16 -21.67 0.04
N LEU A 336 -25.63 -22.63 -0.72
CA LEU A 336 -24.43 -22.45 -1.56
C LEU A 336 -24.72 -21.83 -2.94
N GLY A 337 -26.00 -21.62 -3.31
CA GLY A 337 -26.38 -21.08 -4.62
C GLY A 337 -26.06 -22.02 -5.80
N GLU A 338 -25.97 -23.32 -5.56
CA GLU A 338 -25.67 -24.34 -6.59
C GLU A 338 -26.89 -24.72 -7.42
N THR A 339 -28.07 -24.33 -6.96
CA THR A 339 -29.36 -24.53 -7.64
C THR A 339 -30.17 -23.24 -7.60
N PRO A 340 -31.13 -23.05 -8.54
CA PRO A 340 -32.04 -21.90 -8.51
C PRO A 340 -32.73 -21.76 -7.14
N CYS A 341 -32.78 -20.52 -6.64
CA CYS A 341 -33.32 -20.18 -5.33
C CYS A 341 -34.63 -19.39 -5.48
N ALA A 342 -35.72 -19.89 -4.93
CA ALA A 342 -37.06 -19.30 -5.09
C ALA A 342 -37.23 -18.00 -4.29
N ALA A 343 -36.54 -16.95 -4.69
CA ALA A 343 -36.48 -15.65 -3.99
C ALA A 343 -37.64 -14.69 -4.36
N ARG A 344 -38.29 -14.84 -5.52
CA ARG A 344 -39.55 -14.18 -5.96
C ARG A 344 -39.74 -12.71 -5.53
N GLY A 345 -38.76 -11.84 -5.78
CA GLY A 345 -38.80 -10.42 -5.39
C GLY A 345 -38.00 -10.11 -4.13
N ASP A 346 -37.40 -11.12 -3.51
CA ASP A 346 -36.56 -10.97 -2.33
C ASP A 346 -35.07 -10.96 -2.65
N ILE A 347 -34.25 -10.72 -1.64
CA ILE A 347 -32.78 -10.66 -1.70
C ILE A 347 -32.21 -12.00 -1.25
N CYS A 348 -31.38 -12.61 -2.09
CA CYS A 348 -30.75 -13.88 -1.81
C CYS A 348 -29.56 -13.71 -0.86
N LEU A 349 -29.52 -14.44 0.23
CA LEU A 349 -28.35 -14.62 1.08
C LEU A 349 -27.67 -15.94 0.70
N ILE A 350 -26.41 -15.87 0.23
CA ILE A 350 -25.71 -17.02 -0.39
C ILE A 350 -24.35 -17.20 0.26
N LYS A 351 -24.05 -18.41 0.69
CA LYS A 351 -22.73 -18.76 1.23
C LYS A 351 -21.69 -18.88 0.11
N ARG A 352 -20.50 -18.32 0.30
CA ARG A 352 -19.34 -18.65 -0.54
C ARG A 352 -19.12 -20.16 -0.56
N GLY A 353 -18.63 -20.69 -1.66
CA GLY A 353 -18.37 -22.13 -1.85
C GLY A 353 -17.50 -22.36 -3.07
N ASN A 354 -17.76 -23.45 -3.79
CA ASN A 354 -16.89 -23.91 -4.87
C ASN A 354 -17.26 -23.38 -6.28
N ILE A 355 -18.49 -22.88 -6.45
CA ILE A 355 -18.93 -22.29 -7.74
C ILE A 355 -18.61 -20.80 -7.80
N THR A 356 -18.62 -20.22 -9.00
CA THR A 356 -18.30 -18.82 -9.21
C THR A 356 -19.34 -17.89 -8.57
N TYR A 357 -18.96 -16.67 -8.26
CA TYR A 357 -19.90 -15.65 -7.74
C TYR A 357 -20.99 -15.31 -8.76
N ALA A 358 -20.65 -15.35 -10.05
CA ALA A 358 -21.62 -15.17 -11.13
C ALA A 358 -22.67 -16.28 -11.13
N ASP A 359 -22.28 -17.56 -11.01
CA ASP A 359 -23.23 -18.67 -10.98
C ASP A 359 -24.18 -18.55 -9.78
N LYS A 360 -23.68 -18.14 -8.61
CA LYS A 360 -24.49 -17.86 -7.42
C LYS A 360 -25.53 -16.77 -7.66
N ALA A 361 -25.09 -15.67 -8.28
CA ALA A 361 -25.99 -14.56 -8.60
C ALA A 361 -27.02 -14.94 -9.68
N LEU A 362 -26.64 -15.75 -10.66
CA LEU A 362 -27.55 -16.30 -11.67
C LEU A 362 -28.58 -17.25 -11.07
N ALA A 363 -28.19 -18.08 -10.10
CA ALA A 363 -29.11 -18.97 -9.39
C ALA A 363 -30.18 -18.17 -8.61
N CYS A 364 -29.81 -17.04 -8.02
CA CYS A 364 -30.73 -16.10 -7.39
C CYS A 364 -31.66 -15.45 -8.44
N GLN A 365 -31.10 -14.91 -9.50
CA GLN A 365 -31.83 -14.20 -10.57
C GLN A 365 -32.85 -15.10 -11.28
N ALA A 366 -32.52 -16.38 -11.48
CA ALA A 366 -33.33 -17.33 -12.25
C ALA A 366 -34.75 -17.52 -11.69
N GLU A 367 -34.92 -17.42 -10.38
CA GLU A 367 -36.22 -17.58 -9.70
C GLU A 367 -36.76 -16.26 -9.14
N GLY A 368 -36.34 -15.12 -9.74
CA GLY A 368 -36.88 -13.81 -9.48
C GLY A 368 -36.28 -13.09 -8.28
N GLY A 369 -35.12 -13.49 -7.78
CA GLY A 369 -34.36 -12.71 -6.81
C GLY A 369 -33.95 -11.36 -7.39
N VAL A 370 -34.03 -10.29 -6.59
CA VAL A 370 -33.80 -8.91 -7.04
C VAL A 370 -32.41 -8.38 -6.70
N ALA A 371 -31.69 -9.03 -5.78
CA ALA A 371 -30.29 -8.76 -5.45
C ALA A 371 -29.67 -9.98 -4.75
N ALA A 372 -28.35 -10.06 -4.68
CA ALA A 372 -27.65 -11.13 -3.99
C ALA A 372 -26.61 -10.59 -3.00
N ILE A 373 -26.64 -11.09 -1.78
CA ILE A 373 -25.64 -10.92 -0.73
C ILE A 373 -24.88 -12.23 -0.61
N ILE A 374 -23.59 -12.22 -0.92
CA ILE A 374 -22.73 -13.39 -0.78
C ILE A 374 -21.88 -13.22 0.47
N TYR A 375 -22.01 -14.12 1.44
CA TYR A 375 -21.20 -14.06 2.66
C TYR A 375 -20.02 -15.02 2.63
N ASN A 376 -18.92 -14.61 3.28
CA ASN A 376 -17.69 -15.37 3.29
C ASN A 376 -17.85 -16.69 4.06
N ASN A 377 -17.07 -17.70 3.70
CA ASN A 377 -16.97 -18.99 4.41
C ASN A 377 -15.69 -19.13 5.22
N THR A 378 -14.87 -18.07 5.23
CA THR A 378 -13.68 -17.88 6.05
C THR A 378 -13.76 -16.52 6.72
N ALA A 379 -13.04 -16.32 7.82
CA ALA A 379 -13.05 -15.03 8.52
C ALA A 379 -12.65 -13.87 7.61
N GLY A 380 -13.36 -12.73 7.72
CA GLY A 380 -13.01 -11.48 7.07
C GLY A 380 -13.87 -11.07 5.87
N GLU A 381 -13.47 -9.99 5.20
CA GLU A 381 -14.19 -9.38 4.07
C GLU A 381 -14.25 -10.31 2.85
N LEU A 382 -15.32 -10.20 2.09
CA LEU A 382 -15.47 -10.88 0.81
C LEU A 382 -15.46 -9.87 -0.32
N LEU A 383 -14.38 -9.88 -1.08
CA LEU A 383 -14.26 -9.21 -2.36
C LEU A 383 -14.19 -10.26 -3.47
N GLY A 384 -14.92 -10.05 -4.54
CA GLY A 384 -14.96 -10.97 -5.65
C GLY A 384 -15.34 -10.28 -6.95
N MET A 385 -15.21 -11.01 -8.05
CA MET A 385 -15.59 -10.55 -9.39
C MET A 385 -16.61 -11.51 -10.00
N LEU A 386 -17.57 -10.95 -10.72
CA LEU A 386 -18.55 -11.72 -11.49
C LEU A 386 -17.98 -12.18 -12.84
N GLY A 387 -16.80 -11.65 -13.25
CA GLY A 387 -16.22 -11.90 -14.55
C GLY A 387 -17.05 -11.31 -15.69
N ASP A 388 -16.94 -11.90 -16.89
CA ASP A 388 -17.63 -11.43 -18.09
C ASP A 388 -19.06 -11.95 -18.22
N VAL A 389 -19.61 -12.51 -17.16
CA VAL A 389 -20.95 -13.08 -17.13
C VAL A 389 -22.00 -11.98 -16.89
N ALA A 390 -23.01 -11.90 -17.72
CA ALA A 390 -24.08 -10.92 -17.60
C ALA A 390 -25.01 -11.27 -16.42
N VAL A 391 -24.77 -10.66 -15.27
CA VAL A 391 -25.65 -10.67 -14.09
C VAL A 391 -26.43 -9.34 -14.09
N HIS A 392 -27.74 -9.39 -13.97
CA HIS A 392 -28.61 -8.22 -14.09
C HIS A 392 -29.20 -7.72 -12.75
N ILE A 393 -28.77 -8.30 -11.64
CA ILE A 393 -29.12 -7.90 -10.29
C ILE A 393 -27.89 -7.37 -9.55
N PRO A 394 -28.03 -6.41 -8.61
CA PRO A 394 -26.94 -5.97 -7.77
C PRO A 394 -26.40 -7.12 -6.89
N VAL A 395 -25.05 -7.24 -6.80
CA VAL A 395 -24.38 -8.30 -6.04
C VAL A 395 -23.31 -7.71 -5.13
N VAL A 396 -23.35 -8.09 -3.85
CA VAL A 396 -22.39 -7.64 -2.85
C VAL A 396 -21.80 -8.81 -2.07
N GLY A 397 -20.59 -8.59 -1.54
CA GLY A 397 -19.95 -9.47 -0.56
C GLY A 397 -20.03 -8.89 0.84
N VAL A 398 -20.20 -9.76 1.84
CA VAL A 398 -20.15 -9.43 3.27
C VAL A 398 -19.24 -10.42 4.00
N THR A 399 -18.84 -10.07 5.23
CA THR A 399 -18.02 -10.98 6.06
C THR A 399 -18.83 -12.23 6.48
N ASP A 400 -18.12 -13.25 6.93
CA ASP A 400 -18.69 -14.45 7.56
C ASP A 400 -19.57 -14.10 8.78
N LEU A 401 -19.12 -13.15 9.61
CA LEU A 401 -19.87 -12.70 10.81
C LEU A 401 -21.19 -12.01 10.44
N ILE A 402 -21.15 -11.08 9.46
CA ILE A 402 -22.35 -10.40 8.96
C ILE A 402 -23.30 -11.43 8.33
N GLY A 403 -22.78 -12.38 7.55
CA GLY A 403 -23.58 -13.44 6.97
C GLY A 403 -24.26 -14.32 8.03
N ALA A 404 -23.55 -14.67 9.10
CA ALA A 404 -24.12 -15.43 10.23
C ALA A 404 -25.20 -14.64 10.98
N GLU A 405 -25.01 -13.34 11.19
CA GLU A 405 -26.03 -12.47 11.78
C GLU A 405 -27.28 -12.41 10.91
N MET A 406 -27.10 -12.20 9.59
CA MET A 406 -28.21 -12.17 8.63
C MET A 406 -28.98 -13.49 8.58
N LEU A 407 -28.30 -14.63 8.69
CA LEU A 407 -28.94 -15.94 8.80
C LEU A 407 -29.82 -16.05 10.07
N GLY A 408 -29.40 -15.42 11.16
CA GLY A 408 -30.18 -15.37 12.41
C GLY A 408 -31.47 -14.56 12.30
N ARG A 409 -31.55 -13.64 11.32
CA ARG A 409 -32.72 -12.77 11.07
C ARG A 409 -33.69 -13.31 10.01
N LEU A 410 -33.42 -14.49 9.48
CA LEU A 410 -34.34 -15.13 8.52
C LEU A 410 -35.72 -15.39 9.14
N GLY A 411 -36.78 -15.09 8.39
CA GLY A 411 -38.17 -15.27 8.82
C GLY A 411 -38.72 -14.14 9.66
N GLU A 412 -37.92 -13.15 10.01
CA GLU A 412 -38.45 -11.89 10.55
C GLU A 412 -39.01 -11.07 9.38
N ALA A 413 -40.15 -10.37 9.61
CA ALA A 413 -40.78 -9.54 8.59
C ALA A 413 -40.01 -8.22 8.41
N GLU A 414 -38.74 -8.33 8.03
CA GLU A 414 -37.80 -7.22 7.87
C GLU A 414 -37.58 -6.90 6.40
N THR A 415 -37.42 -5.62 6.11
CA THR A 415 -37.04 -5.17 4.77
C THR A 415 -35.54 -4.99 4.71
N VAL A 416 -34.91 -5.71 3.81
CA VAL A 416 -33.50 -5.54 3.43
C VAL A 416 -33.43 -4.62 2.24
N THR A 417 -32.61 -3.57 2.31
CA THR A 417 -32.28 -2.73 1.16
C THR A 417 -30.82 -2.92 0.80
N LEU A 418 -30.57 -3.26 -0.45
CA LEU A 418 -29.23 -3.40 -1.02
C LEU A 418 -29.07 -2.38 -2.15
N LYS A 419 -28.01 -1.59 -2.08
CA LYS A 419 -27.67 -0.60 -3.10
C LYS A 419 -26.24 -0.77 -3.57
N VAL A 420 -26.06 -0.78 -4.90
CA VAL A 420 -24.76 -0.63 -5.56
C VAL A 420 -24.80 0.66 -6.36
N ALA A 421 -23.92 1.59 -6.04
CA ALA A 421 -23.84 2.90 -6.67
C ALA A 421 -22.46 3.10 -7.35
N ALA A 422 -22.40 4.03 -8.31
CA ALA A 422 -21.14 4.44 -8.90
C ALA A 422 -20.24 5.07 -7.83
N SER A 423 -18.94 4.82 -7.95
CA SER A 423 -17.91 5.32 -7.06
C SER A 423 -16.71 5.78 -7.90
N ASN A 424 -15.95 6.74 -7.36
CA ASN A 424 -14.67 7.16 -7.91
C ASN A 424 -13.51 6.33 -7.34
N TYR A 425 -13.82 5.32 -6.55
CA TYR A 425 -12.89 4.45 -5.82
C TYR A 425 -13.24 2.99 -6.06
N ALA A 426 -12.20 2.14 -6.11
CA ALA A 426 -12.38 0.70 -6.27
C ALA A 426 -11.31 -0.09 -5.50
N PHE A 427 -11.62 -1.34 -5.20
CA PHE A 427 -10.68 -2.33 -4.69
C PHE A 427 -10.09 -3.12 -5.84
N PHE A 428 -8.75 -3.09 -5.99
CA PHE A 428 -8.05 -3.89 -6.99
C PHE A 428 -7.11 -4.91 -6.34
N ASN A 429 -6.80 -5.97 -7.12
CA ASN A 429 -5.86 -7.01 -6.75
C ASN A 429 -4.78 -7.13 -7.82
N GLY A 430 -3.52 -7.26 -7.41
CA GLY A 430 -2.40 -7.44 -8.34
C GLY A 430 -1.07 -7.00 -7.75
N THR A 431 0.01 -7.53 -8.27
CA THR A 431 1.35 -6.97 -8.07
C THR A 431 1.43 -5.53 -8.61
N SER A 432 0.51 -5.17 -9.51
CA SER A 432 0.28 -3.79 -9.98
C SER A 432 -0.11 -2.82 -8.87
N MET A 433 -0.79 -3.27 -7.81
CA MET A 433 -1.18 -2.46 -6.66
C MET A 433 -0.07 -2.46 -5.58
N ALA A 434 0.75 -3.49 -5.54
CA ALA A 434 1.92 -3.56 -4.67
C ALA A 434 3.05 -2.59 -5.14
N THR A 435 3.26 -2.50 -6.44
CA THR A 435 4.29 -1.66 -7.07
C THR A 435 4.24 -0.18 -6.65
N PRO A 436 3.09 0.51 -6.70
CA PRO A 436 3.00 1.92 -6.29
C PRO A 436 3.26 2.13 -4.79
N HIS A 437 3.01 1.14 -3.92
CA HIS A 437 3.42 1.23 -2.52
C HIS A 437 4.94 1.31 -2.40
N VAL A 438 5.68 0.45 -3.12
CA VAL A 438 7.15 0.48 -3.10
C VAL A 438 7.68 1.75 -3.75
N ALA A 439 7.12 2.18 -4.88
CA ALA A 439 7.53 3.42 -5.56
C ALA A 439 7.26 4.67 -4.70
N GLY A 440 6.10 4.75 -4.05
CA GLY A 440 5.76 5.82 -3.13
C GLY A 440 6.65 5.83 -1.89
N VAL A 441 6.90 4.68 -1.27
CA VAL A 441 7.82 4.55 -0.13
C VAL A 441 9.24 4.95 -0.53
N ALA A 442 9.72 4.53 -1.70
CA ALA A 442 11.03 4.93 -2.20
C ALA A 442 11.14 6.46 -2.33
N ALA A 443 10.13 7.11 -2.92
CA ALA A 443 10.09 8.56 -3.06
C ALA A 443 9.99 9.27 -1.68
N LEU A 444 9.18 8.75 -0.76
CA LEU A 444 9.02 9.29 0.59
C LEU A 444 10.33 9.23 1.38
N VAL A 445 11.01 8.08 1.37
CA VAL A 445 12.30 7.91 2.05
C VAL A 445 13.36 8.79 1.39
N TRP A 446 13.41 8.82 0.07
CA TRP A 446 14.39 9.62 -0.66
C TRP A 446 14.21 11.12 -0.46
N SER A 447 12.96 11.61 -0.41
CA SER A 447 12.68 13.02 -0.13
C SER A 447 13.18 13.48 1.25
N ASN A 448 13.24 12.58 2.21
CA ASN A 448 13.79 12.84 3.55
C ASN A 448 15.31 12.66 3.62
N HIS A 449 15.91 12.01 2.61
CA HIS A 449 17.36 11.75 2.50
C HIS A 449 17.87 12.05 1.07
N PRO A 450 17.78 13.32 0.62
CA PRO A 450 18.16 13.70 -0.74
C PRO A 450 19.66 13.55 -1.02
N GLU A 451 20.48 13.36 0.00
CA GLU A 451 21.91 13.07 -0.10
C GLU A 451 22.22 11.63 -0.53
N CYS A 452 21.24 10.72 -0.44
CA CYS A 452 21.42 9.32 -0.81
C CYS A 452 21.34 9.13 -2.33
N SER A 453 22.16 8.24 -2.87
CA SER A 453 22.01 7.76 -4.24
C SER A 453 20.83 6.78 -4.37
N ASN A 454 20.40 6.53 -5.60
CA ASN A 454 19.41 5.47 -5.89
C ASN A 454 19.83 4.10 -5.33
N GLU A 455 21.10 3.73 -5.45
CA GLU A 455 21.68 2.51 -4.86
C GLU A 455 21.51 2.51 -3.33
N GLY A 456 21.82 3.65 -2.66
CA GLY A 456 21.69 3.80 -1.21
C GLY A 456 20.25 3.67 -0.74
N ILE A 457 19.30 4.29 -1.43
CA ILE A 457 17.87 4.14 -1.13
C ILE A 457 17.42 2.70 -1.33
N ARG A 458 17.74 2.07 -2.47
CA ARG A 458 17.42 0.66 -2.75
C ARG A 458 17.91 -0.27 -1.65
N GLN A 459 19.15 -0.09 -1.20
CA GLN A 459 19.74 -0.90 -0.13
C GLN A 459 19.08 -0.64 1.23
N ALA A 460 18.74 0.60 1.54
CA ALA A 460 18.03 0.92 2.76
C ALA A 460 16.64 0.24 2.79
N LEU A 461 15.90 0.28 1.69
CA LEU A 461 14.61 -0.42 1.56
C LEU A 461 14.75 -1.95 1.73
N GLN A 462 15.81 -2.55 1.15
CA GLN A 462 16.08 -3.98 1.32
C GLN A 462 16.45 -4.35 2.76
N ALA A 463 17.33 -3.55 3.37
CA ALA A 463 17.89 -3.85 4.69
C ALA A 463 16.88 -3.63 5.83
N SER A 464 15.88 -2.78 5.62
CA SER A 464 14.85 -2.44 6.59
C SER A 464 13.50 -3.13 6.34
N ALA A 465 13.38 -3.91 5.26
CA ALA A 465 12.18 -4.67 4.97
C ALA A 465 11.84 -5.64 6.10
N GLU A 466 10.56 -5.77 6.42
CA GLU A 466 10.09 -6.78 7.36
C GLU A 466 10.14 -8.15 6.68
N ASP A 467 11.04 -9.01 7.15
CA ASP A 467 11.23 -10.35 6.61
C ASP A 467 9.95 -11.19 6.74
N LEU A 468 9.50 -11.76 5.65
CA LEU A 468 8.29 -12.56 5.57
C LEU A 468 8.59 -13.94 4.97
N GLY A 469 7.90 -14.96 5.47
CA GLY A 469 8.06 -16.32 4.95
C GLY A 469 9.31 -17.03 5.48
N GLU A 470 10.20 -17.49 4.59
CA GLU A 470 11.47 -18.10 4.96
C GLU A 470 12.47 -17.02 5.39
N VAL A 471 13.25 -17.30 6.44
CA VAL A 471 14.20 -16.31 6.99
C VAL A 471 15.24 -15.88 5.95
N GLY A 472 15.30 -14.58 5.72
CA GLY A 472 16.16 -13.95 4.73
C GLY A 472 15.48 -13.81 3.38
N ARG A 473 16.23 -13.43 2.35
CA ARG A 473 15.68 -13.22 1.02
C ARG A 473 15.17 -14.51 0.38
N ASP A 474 13.91 -14.56 0.03
CA ASP A 474 13.25 -15.66 -0.68
C ASP A 474 12.65 -15.25 -2.05
N ASN A 475 12.10 -16.22 -2.79
CA ASN A 475 11.54 -15.98 -4.13
C ASN A 475 10.10 -15.46 -4.12
N ALA A 476 9.42 -15.49 -2.99
CA ALA A 476 8.01 -15.13 -2.85
C ALA A 476 7.83 -13.67 -2.38
N THR A 477 8.70 -13.23 -1.46
CA THR A 477 8.62 -11.92 -0.81
C THR A 477 9.88 -11.06 -1.02
N GLY A 478 10.94 -11.61 -1.60
CA GLY A 478 12.22 -10.95 -1.73
C GLY A 478 12.90 -10.76 -0.37
N TYR A 479 13.28 -9.52 -0.04
CA TYR A 479 13.76 -9.14 1.30
C TYR A 479 12.62 -8.93 2.31
N GLY A 480 11.35 -8.98 1.86
CA GLY A 480 10.18 -8.83 2.68
C GLY A 480 9.35 -7.59 2.36
N LEU A 481 8.47 -7.22 3.30
CA LEU A 481 7.56 -6.09 3.20
C LEU A 481 8.30 -4.77 3.38
N VAL A 482 8.17 -3.88 2.41
CA VAL A 482 8.76 -2.53 2.46
C VAL A 482 8.19 -1.72 3.63
N LYS A 483 9.07 -0.97 4.33
CA LYS A 483 8.74 -0.16 5.51
C LYS A 483 9.37 1.23 5.42
N ALA A 484 8.56 2.27 5.40
CA ALA A 484 9.05 3.65 5.25
C ALA A 484 9.81 4.15 6.47
N GLU A 485 9.22 4.05 7.68
CA GLU A 485 9.84 4.50 8.91
C GLU A 485 11.13 3.72 9.21
N ALA A 486 11.07 2.39 9.06
CA ALA A 486 12.24 1.55 9.29
C ALA A 486 13.40 1.85 8.30
N ALA A 487 13.10 2.23 7.05
CA ALA A 487 14.12 2.63 6.07
C ALA A 487 14.78 3.97 6.46
N ILE A 488 14.00 4.94 6.93
CA ILE A 488 14.53 6.21 7.46
C ILE A 488 15.39 5.97 8.68
N ASP A 489 14.96 5.15 9.63
CA ASP A 489 15.73 4.80 10.81
C ASP A 489 17.03 4.09 10.47
N HIS A 490 17.00 3.23 9.45
CA HIS A 490 18.20 2.58 8.93
C HIS A 490 19.20 3.60 8.39
N ILE A 491 18.75 4.55 7.54
CA ILE A 491 19.61 5.60 6.99
C ILE A 491 20.14 6.52 8.09
N ASN A 492 19.29 6.95 9.02
CA ASN A 492 19.67 7.79 10.15
C ASN A 492 20.76 7.14 11.03
N SER A 493 20.72 5.82 11.17
CA SER A 493 21.64 5.07 12.03
C SER A 493 22.96 4.70 11.33
N LEU A 494 22.92 4.35 10.03
CA LEU A 494 24.04 3.76 9.31
C LEU A 494 24.50 4.62 8.11
N GLY A 495 23.73 5.65 7.75
CA GLY A 495 23.94 6.47 6.55
C GLY A 495 23.49 5.78 5.27
N CYS A 496 23.63 6.48 4.15
CA CYS A 496 23.39 5.92 2.81
C CYS A 496 24.54 5.04 2.28
N ALA A 497 25.53 4.74 3.13
CA ALA A 497 26.76 4.11 2.66
C ALA A 497 26.53 2.64 2.34
N VAL A 498 26.80 2.30 1.11
CA VAL A 498 27.07 0.93 0.68
C VAL A 498 28.24 0.40 1.50
N GLU A 499 28.03 -0.58 2.37
CA GLU A 499 29.16 -1.37 2.85
C GLU A 499 29.89 -1.95 1.65
N CYS A 500 30.96 -1.29 1.25
CA CYS A 500 31.89 -1.83 0.29
C CYS A 500 32.49 -3.09 0.93
N LYS A 501 31.87 -4.25 0.75
CA LYS A 501 32.47 -5.54 1.08
C LYS A 501 33.82 -5.56 0.35
N ARG A 502 34.91 -5.22 1.10
CA ARG A 502 36.27 -5.36 0.62
C ARG A 502 36.40 -6.77 0.07
N ARG A 503 36.33 -6.90 -1.27
CA ARG A 503 36.75 -8.11 -1.94
C ARG A 503 38.18 -8.35 -1.45
N PHE A 504 38.37 -9.34 -0.59
CA PHE A 504 39.65 -9.90 -0.25
C PHE A 504 40.38 -10.20 -1.57
N LYS A 505 41.33 -9.32 -1.94
CA LYS A 505 42.32 -9.64 -2.97
C LYS A 505 43.05 -10.86 -2.46
N ARG A 506 42.73 -12.04 -2.97
CA ARG A 506 43.60 -13.21 -2.85
C ARG A 506 44.97 -12.76 -3.35
N LYS A 507 45.94 -12.65 -2.43
CA LYS A 507 47.35 -12.52 -2.76
C LYS A 507 47.73 -13.74 -3.59
N TRP A 508 48.00 -13.54 -4.84
CA TRP A 508 48.79 -14.49 -5.62
C TRP A 508 50.23 -14.32 -5.18
N PRO A 509 50.97 -15.43 -4.93
CA PRO A 509 52.39 -15.32 -4.60
C PRO A 509 53.19 -14.87 -5.82
N PHE A 510 54.04 -13.88 -5.60
CA PHE A 510 55.04 -13.41 -6.53
C PHE A 510 55.93 -14.58 -6.97
N ILE A 511 56.04 -14.82 -8.29
CA ILE A 511 57.23 -15.43 -8.90
C ILE A 511 57.89 -14.30 -9.67
N GLY A 512 59.10 -13.97 -9.22
CA GLY A 512 59.90 -12.89 -9.78
C GLY A 512 60.55 -13.26 -11.09
N GLY A 513 60.98 -12.24 -11.82
CA GLY A 513 62.00 -12.37 -12.83
C GLY A 513 61.92 -11.38 -13.98
N LEU A 514 62.70 -10.30 -13.88
CA LEU A 514 63.44 -9.62 -14.95
C LEU A 514 62.72 -9.15 -16.24
N ALA A 515 62.59 -7.89 -16.50
CA ALA A 515 63.54 -7.13 -17.33
C ALA A 515 63.07 -5.67 -17.48
N GLN A 516 64.03 -4.82 -17.26
CA GLN A 516 64.07 -3.37 -17.51
C GLN A 516 64.19 -3.03 -19.00
N HIS A 517 63.80 -1.76 -19.26
CA HIS A 517 64.15 -0.90 -20.42
C HIS A 517 63.29 -1.00 -21.67
N LEU A 518 62.68 0.06 -22.11
CA LEU A 518 63.22 1.24 -22.77
C LEU A 518 62.14 2.31 -23.04
N TYR A 519 62.52 3.46 -22.75
CA TYR A 519 62.23 4.81 -23.17
C TYR A 519 61.65 5.04 -24.56
N SER A 520 60.74 6.02 -24.62
CA SER A 520 60.96 7.30 -25.29
C SER A 520 60.20 7.58 -26.60
N THR A 521 59.46 8.65 -26.54
CA THR A 521 59.33 9.78 -27.49
C THR A 521 58.47 9.66 -28.73
N ALA A 522 57.54 10.59 -28.71
CA ALA A 522 57.36 11.65 -29.70
C ALA A 522 56.37 11.45 -30.86
N ALA A 523 55.38 12.33 -30.79
CA ALA A 523 55.08 13.33 -31.81
C ALA A 523 54.16 12.96 -32.99
N THR A 524 52.98 13.58 -32.90
CA THR A 524 52.34 14.41 -33.96
C THR A 524 52.31 13.91 -35.40
N ARG A 525 51.16 13.70 -35.96
CA ARG A 525 50.53 14.52 -37.02
C ARG A 525 49.37 13.81 -37.69
N PRO A 526 48.42 14.56 -38.25
CA PRO A 526 47.16 14.06 -38.80
C PRO A 526 47.28 13.74 -40.29
N PHE A 527 46.46 12.80 -40.77
CA PHE A 527 46.17 12.75 -42.21
C PHE A 527 44.69 12.46 -42.47
N SER A 528 44.14 13.40 -43.15
CA SER A 528 42.84 13.43 -43.80
C SER A 528 42.87 12.58 -45.08
N LEU A 529 41.62 12.28 -45.53
CA LEU A 529 41.22 11.93 -46.90
C LEU A 529 41.43 10.49 -47.40
N LEU A 530 40.32 9.80 -47.64
CA LEU A 530 39.91 9.41 -48.97
C LEU A 530 38.61 8.57 -48.94
N TYR A 531 37.52 9.15 -49.36
CA TYR A 531 36.42 8.49 -50.06
C TYR A 531 36.92 8.05 -51.44
N PRO A 532 36.37 7.01 -52.08
CA PRO A 532 35.09 7.19 -52.73
C PRO A 532 34.15 5.95 -52.85
N ARG A 533 32.87 6.26 -52.92
CA ARG A 533 31.82 5.71 -53.77
C ARG A 533 31.72 4.19 -54.02
N MET A 534 30.57 3.63 -53.70
CA MET A 534 29.69 3.02 -54.72
C MET A 534 28.25 3.02 -54.26
N ALA A 535 27.43 3.71 -55.03
CA ALA A 535 25.99 3.66 -55.05
C ALA A 535 25.53 2.59 -56.07
N ALA A 536 24.30 2.19 -55.91
CA ALA A 536 23.40 1.58 -56.90
C ALA A 536 23.24 0.06 -56.96
N ALA A 537 22.07 -0.40 -56.59
CA ALA A 537 20.99 -1.02 -57.38
C ALA A 537 20.00 -1.63 -56.39
N LEU A 538 18.86 -1.08 -56.14
CA LEU A 538 17.56 -1.03 -56.86
C LEU A 538 17.26 -2.30 -57.67
N LYS A 539 16.42 -3.14 -57.14
CA LYS A 539 15.00 -3.22 -57.52
C LYS A 539 14.25 -4.02 -56.50
#